data_57355c4dd15c796ca28b91465d90bd49
#
_entry.id   57355c4dd15c796ca28b91465d90bd49
#
_cell.length_a   1.000
_cell.length_b   1.000
_cell.length_c   1.000
_cell.angle_alpha   90.00
_cell.angle_beta   90.00
_cell.angle_gamma   90.00
#
_symmetry.space_group_name_H-M   'P 1'
#
loop_
_entity.id
_entity.type
_entity.pdbx_description
1 polymer ?
#
loop_
_entity_poly.entity_id
_entity_poly.type
_entity_poly.pdbx_seq_one_letter_code
_entity_poly.pdbx_strand_id
1 'polypeptide(L)'
;RRVLRKLHVRWWHASSSTMQRFLHRAGVSSKALAMIPQITTSCAVCREWARPGPANASNVEIPDAFNEQVECDIIFINGIPIFHMLDRCTRWHVAAVVKDKTKETLINAIATKWVQLYGAPKELIMDGEVGVTSSEAGEYFNTEGIKLHIRAKDTHARYIERRGALFRDVVHKIQGELKARDIYDISFDRIVAEAVFCGNALLTVNGSTPYNAVYGRVPRILPSIDQIDAPDGSSRPQGQYLKHVHQLREISV
;
A
#
# COMPACT_ATOMS: atom_id res chain seq x y z
N ARG A 1 16.80 13.13 17.09
CA ARG A 1 15.37 13.42 16.95
C ARG A 1 15.00 13.88 15.54
N ARG A 2 15.72 14.88 14.94
CA ARG A 2 15.42 15.42 13.60
C ARG A 2 15.45 14.32 12.52
N VAL A 3 16.48 13.49 12.49
CA VAL A 3 16.61 12.38 11.51
C VAL A 3 15.47 11.36 11.66
N LEU A 4 15.15 10.94 12.89
CA LEU A 4 14.06 9.99 13.14
C LEU A 4 12.69 10.56 12.73
N ARG A 5 12.46 11.89 12.89
CA ARG A 5 11.24 12.54 12.41
C ARG A 5 11.18 12.57 10.89
N LYS A 6 12.29 12.87 10.21
CA LYS A 6 12.38 12.78 8.75
C LYS A 6 12.08 11.34 8.27
N LEU A 7 12.66 10.33 8.91
CA LEU A 7 12.39 8.92 8.59
C LEU A 7 10.92 8.54 8.83
N HIS A 8 10.30 9.00 9.93
CA HIS A 8 8.89 8.75 10.20
C HIS A 8 8.00 9.27 9.07
N VAL A 9 8.20 10.50 8.63
CA VAL A 9 7.47 11.09 7.49
C VAL A 9 7.81 10.34 6.19
N ARG A 10 9.10 10.11 5.92
CA ARG A 10 9.58 9.40 4.74
C ARG A 10 9.05 7.97 4.62
N TRP A 11 8.77 7.32 5.74
CA TRP A 11 8.16 6.00 5.81
C TRP A 11 6.64 6.08 6.01
N TRP A 12 6.00 7.08 5.40
CA TRP A 12 4.53 7.28 5.40
C TRP A 12 3.92 7.24 6.79
N HIS A 13 4.55 7.89 7.74
CA HIS A 13 4.12 7.89 9.13
C HIS A 13 4.10 6.48 9.74
N ALA A 14 5.12 5.67 9.43
CA ALA A 14 5.26 4.32 9.97
C ALA A 14 5.07 4.29 11.49
N SER A 15 4.44 3.21 11.97
CA SER A 15 4.19 3.04 13.41
C SER A 15 5.51 2.96 14.20
N SER A 16 5.44 3.29 15.50
CA SER A 16 6.59 3.17 16.40
C SER A 16 7.22 1.77 16.36
N SER A 17 6.41 0.73 16.41
CA SER A 17 6.87 -0.66 16.37
C SER A 17 7.54 -1.03 15.05
N THR A 18 7.00 -0.55 13.93
CA THR A 18 7.60 -0.76 12.60
C THR A 18 8.96 -0.09 12.51
N MET A 19 9.04 1.20 12.87
CA MET A 19 10.31 1.94 12.86
C MET A 19 11.36 1.30 13.76
N GLN A 20 10.99 0.95 14.99
CA GLN A 20 11.91 0.32 15.95
C GLN A 20 12.48 -0.99 15.40
N ARG A 21 11.64 -1.85 14.81
CA ARG A 21 12.08 -3.13 14.26
C ARG A 21 13.06 -2.97 13.10
N PHE A 22 12.76 -2.09 12.14
CA PHE A 22 13.65 -1.86 11.00
C PHE A 22 14.97 -1.24 11.43
N LEU A 23 14.94 -0.22 12.29
CA LEU A 23 16.13 0.47 12.75
C LEU A 23 16.97 -0.39 13.71
N HIS A 24 16.35 -1.27 14.50
CA HIS A 24 17.05 -2.27 15.29
C HIS A 24 17.86 -3.24 14.40
N ARG A 25 17.22 -3.76 13.33
CA ARG A 25 17.92 -4.63 12.36
C ARG A 25 19.03 -3.91 11.60
N ALA A 26 18.90 -2.59 11.42
CA ALA A 26 19.95 -1.75 10.85
C ALA A 26 21.06 -1.34 11.84
N GLY A 27 21.06 -1.89 13.07
CA GLY A 27 22.10 -1.64 14.05
C GLY A 27 22.01 -0.29 14.77
N VAL A 28 20.85 0.38 14.73
CA VAL A 28 20.66 1.68 15.40
C VAL A 28 20.64 1.50 16.92
N SER A 29 21.29 2.41 17.65
CA SER A 29 21.44 2.33 19.09
C SER A 29 20.12 2.31 19.86
N SER A 30 20.04 1.57 20.98
CA SER A 30 18.87 1.47 21.84
C SER A 30 18.37 2.85 22.33
N LYS A 31 19.29 3.78 22.57
CA LYS A 31 18.96 5.17 22.97
C LYS A 31 18.17 5.91 21.87
N ALA A 32 18.54 5.69 20.61
CA ALA A 32 17.81 6.28 19.49
C ALA A 32 16.44 5.59 19.28
N LEU A 33 16.37 4.27 19.41
CA LEU A 33 15.13 3.51 19.32
C LEU A 33 14.12 3.91 20.38
N ALA A 34 14.55 4.20 21.61
CA ALA A 34 13.69 4.66 22.71
C ALA A 34 13.01 6.03 22.44
N MET A 35 13.56 6.84 21.54
CA MET A 35 12.96 8.14 21.18
C MET A 35 11.81 8.03 20.16
N ILE A 36 11.69 6.90 19.46
CA ILE A 36 10.72 6.73 18.38
C ILE A 36 9.26 6.90 18.84
N PRO A 37 8.82 6.31 19.97
CA PRO A 37 7.43 6.46 20.42
C PRO A 37 7.01 7.93 20.59
N GLN A 38 7.87 8.76 21.18
CA GLN A 38 7.58 10.20 21.34
C GLN A 38 7.41 10.92 19.99
N ILE A 39 8.18 10.52 18.98
CA ILE A 39 8.13 11.12 17.64
C ILE A 39 6.82 10.78 16.96
N THR A 40 6.41 9.50 16.98
CA THR A 40 5.17 9.05 16.34
C THR A 40 3.93 9.61 17.03
N THR A 41 3.89 9.66 18.37
CA THR A 41 2.75 10.20 19.12
C THR A 41 2.63 11.72 19.03
N SER A 42 3.73 12.45 18.82
CA SER A 42 3.72 13.90 18.64
C SER A 42 3.40 14.36 17.21
N CYS A 43 3.29 13.43 16.25
CA CYS A 43 2.98 13.75 14.86
C CYS A 43 1.50 14.19 14.71
N ALA A 44 1.26 15.39 14.18
CA ALA A 44 -0.09 15.94 14.01
C ALA A 44 -0.91 15.07 13.05
N VAL A 45 -0.33 14.70 11.90
CA VAL A 45 -0.98 13.84 10.89
C VAL A 45 -1.35 12.48 11.47
N CYS A 46 -0.46 11.84 12.25
CA CYS A 46 -0.78 10.56 12.89
C CYS A 46 -1.89 10.67 13.92
N ARG A 47 -2.01 11.80 14.64
CA ARG A 47 -3.08 12.03 15.61
C ARG A 47 -4.43 12.29 14.95
N GLU A 48 -4.44 13.03 13.85
CA GLU A 48 -5.66 13.31 13.07
C GLU A 48 -6.30 12.03 12.53
N TRP A 49 -5.47 11.07 12.11
CA TRP A 49 -5.90 9.81 11.50
C TRP A 49 -5.74 8.58 12.41
N ALA A 50 -5.70 8.79 13.74
CA ALA A 50 -5.61 7.68 14.69
C ALA A 50 -6.85 6.79 14.64
N ARG A 51 -6.63 5.47 14.58
CA ARG A 51 -7.71 4.47 14.50
C ARG A 51 -7.96 3.78 15.83
N PRO A 52 -9.20 3.38 16.11
CA PRO A 52 -9.48 2.45 17.21
C PRO A 52 -8.73 1.12 17.00
N GLY A 53 -8.43 0.45 18.10
CA GLY A 53 -7.73 -0.84 18.11
C GLY A 53 -8.48 -1.95 17.35
N PRO A 54 -7.80 -3.04 16.99
CA PRO A 54 -8.36 -4.11 16.16
C PRO A 54 -9.47 -4.87 16.88
N ALA A 55 -10.55 -5.17 16.17
CA ALA A 55 -11.57 -6.12 16.60
C ALA A 55 -11.09 -7.59 16.48
N ASN A 56 -11.78 -8.51 17.16
CA ASN A 56 -11.41 -9.91 17.35
C ASN A 56 -10.99 -10.68 16.08
N ALA A 57 -10.01 -11.56 16.23
CA ALA A 57 -9.54 -12.47 15.19
C ALA A 57 -10.56 -13.58 14.87
N SER A 58 -10.70 -13.97 13.61
CA SER A 58 -11.45 -15.14 13.16
C SER A 58 -10.54 -16.09 12.39
N ASN A 59 -10.74 -17.38 12.58
CA ASN A 59 -10.06 -18.41 11.82
C ASN A 59 -10.57 -18.41 10.36
N VAL A 60 -9.72 -18.03 9.43
CA VAL A 60 -9.94 -18.15 7.99
C VAL A 60 -8.73 -18.89 7.44
N GLU A 61 -8.96 -19.94 6.66
CA GLU A 61 -7.89 -20.64 5.97
C GLU A 61 -7.16 -19.67 5.04
N ILE A 62 -5.84 -19.62 5.19
CA ILE A 62 -4.95 -18.80 4.40
C ILE A 62 -4.28 -19.72 3.39
N PRO A 63 -4.28 -19.41 2.08
CA PRO A 63 -3.57 -20.22 1.09
C PRO A 63 -2.07 -20.27 1.39
N ASP A 64 -1.44 -21.37 1.00
CA ASP A 64 -0.03 -21.66 1.34
C ASP A 64 0.96 -20.95 0.42
N ALA A 65 0.54 -20.55 -0.79
CA ALA A 65 1.40 -19.95 -1.77
C ALA A 65 0.86 -18.62 -2.34
N PHE A 66 1.79 -17.80 -2.82
CA PHE A 66 1.49 -16.58 -3.57
C PHE A 66 0.73 -16.91 -4.85
N ASN A 67 -0.24 -16.06 -5.20
CA ASN A 67 -1.06 -16.16 -6.42
C ASN A 67 -2.05 -17.34 -6.45
N GLU A 68 -2.29 -18.00 -5.32
CA GLU A 68 -3.37 -19.00 -5.22
C GLU A 68 -4.75 -18.36 -5.08
N GLN A 69 -4.89 -17.39 -4.17
CA GLN A 69 -6.15 -16.69 -3.96
C GLN A 69 -5.93 -15.19 -3.90
N VAL A 70 -6.56 -14.47 -4.81
CA VAL A 70 -6.51 -13.01 -4.90
C VAL A 70 -7.90 -12.42 -4.64
N GLU A 71 -8.00 -11.56 -3.64
CA GLU A 71 -9.22 -10.79 -3.36
C GLU A 71 -9.20 -9.48 -4.13
N CYS A 72 -10.34 -9.10 -4.71
CA CYS A 72 -10.51 -7.84 -5.43
C CYS A 72 -11.69 -7.05 -4.86
N ASP A 73 -11.53 -5.72 -4.81
CA ASP A 73 -12.56 -4.81 -4.34
C ASP A 73 -12.40 -3.42 -4.97
N ILE A 74 -13.44 -2.59 -4.88
CA ILE A 74 -13.43 -1.20 -5.32
C ILE A 74 -13.65 -0.31 -4.11
N ILE A 75 -12.70 0.57 -3.87
CA ILE A 75 -12.83 1.60 -2.85
C ILE A 75 -12.89 2.99 -3.48
N PHE A 76 -13.47 3.92 -2.74
CA PHE A 76 -13.50 5.33 -3.14
C PHE A 76 -12.63 6.15 -2.22
N ILE A 77 -11.76 6.97 -2.82
CA ILE A 77 -10.97 7.99 -2.11
C ILE A 77 -11.22 9.32 -2.82
N ASN A 78 -11.73 10.30 -2.10
CA ASN A 78 -12.12 11.61 -2.66
C ASN A 78 -13.12 11.50 -3.84
N GLY A 79 -14.01 10.51 -3.82
CA GLY A 79 -14.96 10.24 -4.90
C GLY A 79 -14.37 9.53 -6.12
N ILE A 80 -13.07 9.28 -6.16
CA ILE A 80 -12.38 8.59 -7.26
C ILE A 80 -12.38 7.09 -7.00
N PRO A 81 -12.88 6.27 -7.94
CA PRO A 81 -12.86 4.81 -7.79
C PRO A 81 -11.45 4.25 -7.97
N ILE A 82 -11.06 3.38 -7.04
CA ILE A 82 -9.80 2.66 -7.07
C ILE A 82 -10.10 1.18 -6.99
N PHE A 83 -9.76 0.45 -8.03
CA PHE A 83 -9.79 -1.00 -8.02
C PHE A 83 -8.52 -1.53 -7.38
N HIS A 84 -8.64 -2.41 -6.38
CA HIS A 84 -7.50 -2.96 -5.70
C HIS A 84 -7.60 -4.48 -5.53
N MET A 85 -6.44 -5.12 -5.51
CA MET A 85 -6.25 -6.57 -5.48
C MET A 85 -5.29 -6.94 -4.36
N LEU A 86 -5.58 -8.03 -3.65
CA LEU A 86 -4.79 -8.48 -2.51
C LEU A 86 -4.58 -9.99 -2.57
N ASP A 87 -3.34 -10.43 -2.63
CA ASP A 87 -2.99 -11.83 -2.40
C ASP A 87 -3.23 -12.23 -0.94
N ARG A 88 -3.95 -13.33 -0.72
CA ARG A 88 -4.34 -13.77 0.63
C ARG A 88 -3.18 -14.38 1.41
N CYS A 89 -2.20 -14.98 0.75
CA CYS A 89 -1.04 -15.57 1.40
C CYS A 89 -0.05 -14.50 1.87
N THR A 90 0.50 -13.75 0.94
CA THR A 90 1.60 -12.80 1.20
C THR A 90 1.14 -11.41 1.63
N ARG A 91 -0.15 -11.10 1.45
CA ARG A 91 -0.72 -9.75 1.58
C ARG A 91 -0.17 -8.76 0.56
N TRP A 92 0.39 -9.25 -0.54
CA TRP A 92 0.79 -8.41 -1.65
C TRP A 92 -0.41 -7.63 -2.19
N HIS A 93 -0.26 -6.33 -2.31
CA HIS A 93 -1.33 -5.43 -2.67
C HIS A 93 -1.00 -4.69 -3.97
N VAL A 94 -1.98 -4.61 -4.85
CA VAL A 94 -1.95 -3.81 -6.08
C VAL A 94 -3.19 -2.94 -6.10
N ALA A 95 -3.08 -1.70 -6.55
CA ALA A 95 -4.22 -0.83 -6.74
C ALA A 95 -4.02 0.06 -7.98
N ALA A 96 -5.12 0.41 -8.63
CA ALA A 96 -5.14 1.30 -9.77
C ALA A 96 -6.37 2.20 -9.73
N VAL A 97 -6.20 3.46 -10.09
CA VAL A 97 -7.32 4.35 -10.37
C VAL A 97 -8.03 3.82 -11.62
N VAL A 98 -9.33 3.71 -11.55
CA VAL A 98 -10.17 3.25 -12.67
C VAL A 98 -11.18 4.34 -13.03
N LYS A 99 -11.58 4.40 -14.29
CA LYS A 99 -12.54 5.42 -14.75
C LYS A 99 -13.96 5.14 -14.31
N ASP A 100 -14.31 3.85 -14.22
CA ASP A 100 -15.64 3.35 -13.89
C ASP A 100 -15.57 1.93 -13.33
N LYS A 101 -16.74 1.34 -13.04
CA LYS A 101 -16.88 -0.02 -12.51
C LYS A 101 -17.33 -1.03 -13.56
N THR A 102 -17.18 -0.72 -14.84
CA THR A 102 -17.60 -1.63 -15.92
C THR A 102 -16.72 -2.88 -15.93
N LYS A 103 -17.29 -4.00 -16.41
CA LYS A 103 -16.56 -5.27 -16.49
C LYS A 103 -15.30 -5.15 -17.34
N GLU A 104 -15.36 -4.40 -18.44
CA GLU A 104 -14.23 -4.18 -19.35
C GLU A 104 -13.09 -3.45 -18.64
N THR A 105 -13.42 -2.40 -17.88
CA THR A 105 -12.44 -1.65 -17.08
C THR A 105 -11.77 -2.53 -16.05
N LEU A 106 -12.53 -3.36 -15.33
CA LEU A 106 -12.02 -4.21 -14.27
C LEU A 106 -11.22 -5.39 -14.82
N ILE A 107 -11.69 -6.06 -15.88
CA ILE A 107 -10.94 -7.13 -16.56
C ILE A 107 -9.61 -6.59 -17.07
N ASN A 108 -9.60 -5.42 -17.72
CA ASN A 108 -8.38 -4.80 -18.20
C ASN A 108 -7.42 -4.44 -17.05
N ALA A 109 -7.94 -3.97 -15.91
CA ALA A 109 -7.14 -3.71 -14.73
C ALA A 109 -6.52 -5.00 -14.16
N ILE A 110 -7.28 -6.10 -14.08
CA ILE A 110 -6.77 -7.42 -13.66
C ILE A 110 -5.67 -7.88 -14.62
N ALA A 111 -5.92 -7.84 -15.93
CA ALA A 111 -4.96 -8.27 -16.94
C ALA A 111 -3.65 -7.48 -16.87
N THR A 112 -3.73 -6.14 -16.82
CA THR A 112 -2.56 -5.26 -16.93
C THR A 112 -1.82 -5.03 -15.60
N LYS A 113 -2.52 -5.10 -14.46
CA LYS A 113 -1.93 -4.80 -13.14
C LYS A 113 -1.60 -6.05 -12.34
N TRP A 114 -2.20 -7.19 -12.69
CA TRP A 114 -1.94 -8.45 -11.99
C TRP A 114 -1.39 -9.53 -12.93
N VAL A 115 -2.18 -9.99 -13.89
CA VAL A 115 -1.82 -11.14 -14.72
C VAL A 115 -0.53 -10.92 -15.51
N GLN A 116 -0.35 -9.76 -16.11
CA GLN A 116 0.87 -9.38 -16.82
C GLN A 116 2.14 -9.49 -15.96
N LEU A 117 2.03 -9.23 -14.66
CA LEU A 117 3.19 -9.14 -13.75
C LEU A 117 3.45 -10.43 -12.97
N TYR A 118 2.38 -11.17 -12.62
CA TYR A 118 2.45 -12.31 -11.70
C TYR A 118 1.88 -13.61 -12.27
N GLY A 119 1.31 -13.56 -13.47
CA GLY A 119 0.53 -14.67 -14.03
C GLY A 119 -0.91 -14.70 -13.52
N ALA A 120 -1.72 -15.57 -14.11
CA ALA A 120 -3.10 -15.79 -13.71
C ALA A 120 -3.18 -16.36 -12.28
N PRO A 121 -3.98 -15.78 -11.37
CA PRO A 121 -4.21 -16.39 -10.08
C PRO A 121 -5.06 -17.65 -10.21
N LYS A 122 -4.87 -18.63 -9.33
CA LYS A 122 -5.68 -19.85 -9.34
C LYS A 122 -7.15 -19.54 -9.04
N GLU A 123 -7.39 -18.66 -8.07
CA GLU A 123 -8.72 -18.22 -7.69
C GLU A 123 -8.76 -16.69 -7.54
N LEU A 124 -9.81 -16.10 -8.10
CA LEU A 124 -10.11 -14.67 -7.96
C LEU A 124 -11.40 -14.52 -7.13
N ILE A 125 -11.35 -13.77 -6.05
CA ILE A 125 -12.46 -13.60 -5.13
C ILE A 125 -12.93 -12.14 -5.20
N MET A 126 -14.18 -11.93 -5.60
CA MET A 126 -14.77 -10.60 -5.79
C MET A 126 -16.10 -10.48 -5.06
N ASP A 127 -16.48 -9.26 -4.71
CA ASP A 127 -17.82 -8.99 -4.18
C ASP A 127 -18.85 -9.00 -5.33
N GLY A 128 -20.06 -9.49 -5.05
CA GLY A 128 -21.15 -9.56 -6.03
C GLY A 128 -21.67 -8.20 -6.56
N GLU A 129 -21.28 -7.11 -5.91
CA GLU A 129 -21.58 -5.74 -6.37
C GLU A 129 -20.60 -5.23 -7.45
N VAL A 130 -19.50 -5.93 -7.65
CA VAL A 130 -18.52 -5.59 -8.69
C VAL A 130 -19.03 -6.12 -10.02
N GLY A 131 -19.09 -5.27 -11.06
CA GLY A 131 -19.73 -5.51 -12.36
C GLY A 131 -19.27 -6.73 -13.20
N VAL A 132 -18.56 -7.68 -12.55
CA VAL A 132 -17.95 -8.87 -13.17
C VAL A 132 -18.81 -10.13 -12.99
N THR A 133 -20.09 -9.98 -12.59
CA THR A 133 -21.00 -11.12 -12.33
C THR A 133 -21.68 -11.67 -13.58
N SER A 134 -21.37 -11.16 -14.78
CA SER A 134 -21.94 -11.64 -16.05
C SER A 134 -21.36 -12.99 -16.46
N SER A 135 -22.15 -13.80 -17.18
CA SER A 135 -21.68 -15.07 -17.78
C SER A 135 -20.42 -14.89 -18.65
N GLU A 136 -20.35 -13.80 -19.41
CA GLU A 136 -19.22 -13.47 -20.28
C GLU A 136 -17.92 -13.24 -19.49
N ALA A 137 -17.98 -12.60 -18.33
CA ALA A 137 -16.81 -12.42 -17.48
C ALA A 137 -16.35 -13.78 -16.88
N GLY A 138 -17.31 -14.63 -16.51
CA GLY A 138 -17.02 -15.99 -16.05
C GLY A 138 -16.33 -16.84 -17.14
N GLU A 139 -16.79 -16.75 -18.38
CA GLU A 139 -16.17 -17.42 -19.53
C GLU A 139 -14.74 -16.91 -19.78
N TYR A 140 -14.54 -15.58 -19.74
CA TYR A 140 -13.19 -15.01 -19.86
C TYR A 140 -12.23 -15.56 -18.79
N PHE A 141 -12.61 -15.51 -17.52
CA PHE A 141 -11.76 -16.02 -16.46
C PHE A 141 -11.49 -17.52 -16.57
N ASN A 142 -12.49 -18.31 -16.94
CA ASN A 142 -12.30 -19.73 -17.17
C ASN A 142 -11.31 -20.02 -18.33
N THR A 143 -11.35 -19.21 -19.39
CA THR A 143 -10.40 -19.32 -20.51
C THR A 143 -8.96 -19.01 -20.07
N GLU A 144 -8.80 -18.04 -19.17
CA GLU A 144 -7.50 -17.70 -18.55
C GLU A 144 -7.09 -18.71 -17.44
N GLY A 145 -7.89 -19.74 -17.17
CA GLY A 145 -7.64 -20.71 -16.10
C GLY A 145 -7.85 -20.17 -14.68
N ILE A 146 -8.59 -19.08 -14.55
CA ILE A 146 -8.88 -18.43 -13.27
C ILE A 146 -10.24 -18.88 -12.79
N LYS A 147 -10.32 -19.45 -11.58
CA LYS A 147 -11.58 -19.78 -10.93
C LYS A 147 -12.15 -18.54 -10.24
N LEU A 148 -13.26 -18.02 -10.76
CA LEU A 148 -13.93 -16.86 -10.17
C LEU A 148 -14.85 -17.29 -9.02
N HIS A 149 -14.66 -16.71 -7.84
CA HIS A 149 -15.53 -16.81 -6.68
C HIS A 149 -16.22 -15.48 -6.39
N ILE A 150 -17.52 -15.46 -6.57
CA ILE A 150 -18.34 -14.31 -6.21
C ILE A 150 -18.85 -14.51 -4.79
N ARG A 151 -18.54 -13.57 -3.90
CA ARG A 151 -19.03 -13.58 -2.53
C ARG A 151 -20.50 -13.22 -2.45
N ALA A 152 -21.20 -13.89 -1.55
CA ALA A 152 -22.54 -13.48 -1.15
C ALA A 152 -22.46 -12.14 -0.38
N LYS A 153 -23.49 -11.32 -0.52
CA LYS A 153 -23.60 -9.95 0.00
C LYS A 153 -23.32 -9.76 1.50
N ASP A 154 -23.43 -10.84 2.29
CA ASP A 154 -23.24 -10.83 3.76
C ASP A 154 -21.89 -11.43 4.22
N THR A 155 -21.01 -11.76 3.30
CA THR A 155 -19.70 -12.38 3.62
C THR A 155 -18.59 -11.36 3.54
N HIS A 156 -18.13 -10.86 4.69
CA HIS A 156 -17.09 -9.83 4.75
C HIS A 156 -15.74 -10.28 4.18
N ALA A 157 -15.21 -9.48 3.27
CA ALA A 157 -13.87 -9.61 2.67
C ALA A 157 -12.77 -9.08 3.62
N ARG A 158 -12.67 -9.65 4.82
CA ARG A 158 -11.87 -9.10 5.93
C ARG A 158 -10.45 -8.69 5.58
N TYR A 159 -9.79 -9.42 4.69
CA TYR A 159 -8.39 -9.13 4.34
C TYR A 159 -8.28 -7.90 3.43
N ILE A 160 -9.05 -7.88 2.35
CA ILE A 160 -9.00 -6.76 1.41
C ILE A 160 -9.64 -5.50 2.00
N GLU A 161 -10.74 -5.61 2.75
CA GLU A 161 -11.37 -4.48 3.48
C GLU A 161 -10.38 -3.84 4.45
N ARG A 162 -9.71 -4.67 5.28
CA ARG A 162 -8.68 -4.18 6.20
C ARG A 162 -7.52 -3.54 5.44
N ARG A 163 -7.09 -4.14 4.33
CA ARG A 163 -6.05 -3.57 3.49
C ARG A 163 -6.48 -2.25 2.86
N GLY A 164 -7.69 -2.18 2.32
CA GLY A 164 -8.27 -0.97 1.75
C GLY A 164 -8.36 0.16 2.77
N ALA A 165 -8.73 -0.16 4.01
CA ALA A 165 -8.75 0.81 5.10
C ALA A 165 -7.35 1.37 5.43
N LEU A 166 -6.32 0.52 5.54
CA LEU A 166 -4.94 0.95 5.76
C LEU A 166 -4.38 1.75 4.56
N PHE A 167 -4.71 1.32 3.36
CA PHE A 167 -4.31 2.00 2.13
C PHE A 167 -4.89 3.41 2.03
N ARG A 168 -6.19 3.57 2.32
CA ARG A 168 -6.86 4.88 2.36
C ARG A 168 -6.18 5.83 3.35
N ASP A 169 -5.83 5.33 4.52
CA ASP A 169 -5.12 6.07 5.55
C ASP A 169 -3.75 6.59 5.07
N VAL A 170 -2.99 5.73 4.36
CA VAL A 170 -1.70 6.13 3.78
C VAL A 170 -1.89 7.18 2.69
N VAL A 171 -2.87 7.02 1.78
CA VAL A 171 -3.17 8.01 0.74
C VAL A 171 -3.47 9.37 1.36
N HIS A 172 -4.34 9.43 2.37
CA HIS A 172 -4.67 10.70 3.05
C HIS A 172 -3.46 11.33 3.74
N LYS A 173 -2.59 10.52 4.34
CA LYS A 173 -1.36 11.04 4.96
C LYS A 173 -0.41 11.64 3.92
N ILE A 174 -0.21 10.95 2.79
CA ILE A 174 0.59 11.49 1.68
C ILE A 174 -0.01 12.80 1.17
N GLN A 175 -1.33 12.85 0.94
CA GLN A 175 -2.02 14.06 0.51
C GLN A 175 -1.87 15.20 1.53
N GLY A 176 -1.98 14.90 2.81
CA GLY A 176 -1.79 15.87 3.89
C GLY A 176 -0.38 16.46 3.90
N GLU A 177 0.65 15.64 3.72
CA GLU A 177 2.03 16.11 3.66
C GLU A 177 2.33 16.93 2.38
N LEU A 178 1.80 16.52 1.23
CA LEU A 178 1.93 17.28 -0.02
C LEU A 178 1.28 18.66 0.12
N LYS A 179 0.05 18.71 0.67
CA LYS A 179 -0.66 19.97 0.94
C LYS A 179 0.11 20.86 1.91
N ALA A 180 0.69 20.29 2.97
CA ALA A 180 1.49 21.05 3.94
C ALA A 180 2.78 21.64 3.34
N ARG A 181 3.20 21.17 2.17
CA ARG A 181 4.37 21.65 1.42
C ARG A 181 4.00 22.44 0.17
N ASP A 182 2.72 22.79 -0.01
CA ASP A 182 2.19 23.49 -1.20
C ASP A 182 2.49 22.77 -2.52
N ILE A 183 2.48 21.42 -2.53
CA ILE A 183 2.71 20.59 -3.70
C ILE A 183 1.37 20.07 -4.23
N TYR A 184 0.98 20.50 -5.45
CA TYR A 184 -0.32 20.19 -6.06
C TYR A 184 -0.22 19.56 -7.46
N ASP A 185 0.95 19.47 -8.05
CA ASP A 185 1.20 18.98 -9.40
C ASP A 185 1.49 17.48 -9.49
N ILE A 186 1.39 16.76 -8.37
CA ILE A 186 1.50 15.30 -8.33
C ILE A 186 0.15 14.66 -8.65
N SER A 187 0.12 13.80 -9.67
CA SER A 187 -1.10 13.09 -10.05
C SER A 187 -1.58 12.13 -8.97
N PHE A 188 -2.89 11.95 -8.88
CA PHE A 188 -3.48 11.03 -7.90
C PHE A 188 -3.02 9.57 -8.12
N ASP A 189 -2.85 9.14 -9.40
CA ASP A 189 -2.26 7.84 -9.72
C ASP A 189 -0.87 7.63 -9.10
N ARG A 190 -0.06 8.68 -9.09
CA ARG A 190 1.26 8.63 -8.48
C ARG A 190 1.18 8.48 -6.96
N ILE A 191 0.25 9.18 -6.32
CA ILE A 191 -0.02 9.05 -4.89
C ILE A 191 -0.49 7.63 -4.55
N VAL A 192 -1.40 7.08 -5.35
CA VAL A 192 -1.88 5.70 -5.22
C VAL A 192 -0.73 4.70 -5.33
N ALA A 193 0.15 4.87 -6.32
CA ALA A 193 1.30 3.98 -6.53
C ALA A 193 2.27 4.00 -5.32
N GLU A 194 2.56 5.18 -4.78
CA GLU A 194 3.43 5.31 -3.60
C GLU A 194 2.77 4.70 -2.35
N ALA A 195 1.46 4.88 -2.16
CA ALA A 195 0.73 4.28 -1.04
C ALA A 195 0.70 2.74 -1.10
N VAL A 196 0.58 2.16 -2.29
CA VAL A 196 0.70 0.72 -2.53
C VAL A 196 2.10 0.23 -2.18
N PHE A 197 3.14 0.91 -2.69
CA PHE A 197 4.53 0.58 -2.40
C PHE A 197 4.83 0.62 -0.90
N CYS A 198 4.40 1.69 -0.22
CA CYS A 198 4.49 1.83 1.22
C CYS A 198 3.93 0.60 1.96
N GLY A 199 2.71 0.25 1.64
CA GLY A 199 2.06 -0.86 2.29
C GLY A 199 2.76 -2.19 2.04
N ASN A 200 3.26 -2.44 0.83
CA ASN A 200 4.00 -3.67 0.51
C ASN A 200 5.39 -3.70 1.17
N ALA A 201 6.04 -2.55 1.30
CA ALA A 201 7.38 -2.46 1.85
C ALA A 201 7.44 -2.48 3.39
N LEU A 202 6.42 -1.93 4.06
CA LEU A 202 6.48 -1.65 5.50
C LEU A 202 5.47 -2.38 6.37
N LEU A 203 4.30 -2.74 5.85
CA LEU A 203 3.37 -3.56 6.62
C LEU A 203 3.97 -4.93 6.86
N THR A 204 3.81 -5.46 8.05
CA THR A 204 4.34 -6.76 8.40
C THR A 204 3.23 -7.71 8.81
N VAL A 205 3.30 -8.91 8.26
CA VAL A 205 2.47 -10.05 8.61
C VAL A 205 3.42 -11.18 9.01
N ASN A 206 3.23 -11.73 10.20
CA ASN A 206 4.05 -12.82 10.72
C ASN A 206 5.58 -12.55 10.63
N GLY A 207 5.99 -11.29 10.85
CA GLY A 207 7.42 -10.91 10.86
C GLY A 207 8.04 -10.62 9.50
N SER A 208 7.32 -10.79 8.39
CA SER A 208 7.76 -10.46 7.03
C SER A 208 6.91 -9.36 6.41
N THR A 209 7.45 -8.63 5.45
CA THR A 209 6.66 -7.70 4.62
C THR A 209 6.14 -8.42 3.38
N PRO A 210 5.02 -7.97 2.77
CA PRO A 210 4.57 -8.49 1.49
C PRO A 210 5.66 -8.45 0.42
N TYR A 211 6.46 -7.38 0.39
CA TYR A 211 7.56 -7.25 -0.55
C TYR A 211 8.63 -8.35 -0.35
N ASN A 212 9.00 -8.61 0.90
CA ASN A 212 9.95 -9.69 1.20
C ASN A 212 9.37 -11.08 0.88
N ALA A 213 8.07 -11.29 1.17
CA ALA A 213 7.40 -12.56 0.91
C ALA A 213 7.36 -12.89 -0.61
N VAL A 214 7.17 -11.89 -1.48
CA VAL A 214 7.09 -12.10 -2.93
C VAL A 214 8.47 -12.16 -3.59
N TYR A 215 9.39 -11.27 -3.19
CA TYR A 215 10.68 -11.12 -3.89
C TYR A 215 11.90 -11.66 -3.14
N GLY A 216 11.73 -12.19 -1.93
CA GLY A 216 12.83 -12.71 -1.11
C GLY A 216 13.83 -11.64 -0.62
N ARG A 217 13.51 -10.37 -0.80
CA ARG A 217 14.40 -9.23 -0.45
C ARG A 217 13.62 -8.07 0.14
N VAL A 218 14.31 -7.20 0.87
CA VAL A 218 13.76 -5.92 1.34
C VAL A 218 14.04 -4.85 0.28
N PRO A 219 13.05 -3.99 -0.08
CA PRO A 219 13.30 -2.89 -1.00
C PRO A 219 14.25 -1.86 -0.38
N ARG A 220 14.91 -1.07 -1.21
CA ARG A 220 15.76 0.05 -0.75
C ARG A 220 14.86 1.19 -0.27
N ILE A 221 14.61 1.25 1.03
CA ILE A 221 13.77 2.27 1.67
C ILE A 221 14.57 3.22 2.58
N LEU A 222 15.82 2.88 2.90
CA LEU A 222 16.70 3.76 3.63
C LEU A 222 17.41 4.69 2.65
N PRO A 223 17.37 6.02 2.87
CA PRO A 223 18.22 6.95 2.14
C PRO A 223 19.68 6.73 2.52
N SER A 224 20.62 7.13 1.67
CA SER A 224 22.02 7.25 2.08
C SER A 224 22.13 8.33 3.16
N ILE A 225 23.08 8.15 4.10
CA ILE A 225 23.33 9.13 5.16
C ILE A 225 23.66 10.50 4.58
N ASP A 226 24.44 10.52 3.49
CA ASP A 226 24.81 11.75 2.76
C ASP A 226 23.60 12.51 2.19
N GLN A 227 22.51 11.80 1.84
CA GLN A 227 21.28 12.42 1.36
C GLN A 227 20.40 13.00 2.48
N ILE A 228 20.54 12.48 3.71
CA ILE A 228 19.79 12.96 4.87
C ILE A 228 20.38 14.27 5.40
N ASP A 229 21.71 14.40 5.35
CA ASP A 229 22.45 15.54 5.89
C ASP A 229 22.94 16.52 4.82
N ALA A 230 22.68 16.26 3.53
CA ALA A 230 23.04 17.18 2.44
C ALA A 230 22.40 18.57 2.69
N PRO A 231 23.21 19.63 2.69
CA PRO A 231 22.68 20.98 2.77
C PRO A 231 21.73 21.23 1.59
N ASP A 232 20.65 21.94 1.88
CA ASP A 232 19.58 22.24 0.95
C ASP A 232 20.16 22.83 -0.37
N GLY A 233 20.24 22.01 -1.43
CA GLY A 233 20.64 22.49 -2.75
C GLY A 233 21.65 21.66 -3.56
N SER A 234 22.39 20.71 -3.00
CA SER A 234 23.58 20.16 -3.68
C SER A 234 23.35 18.98 -4.65
N SER A 235 22.14 18.41 -4.78
CA SER A 235 21.87 17.32 -5.74
C SER A 235 20.40 17.17 -6.14
N ARG A 236 19.66 18.27 -6.20
CA ARG A 236 18.22 18.22 -6.53
C ARG A 236 17.99 18.16 -8.05
N PRO A 237 17.00 17.35 -8.51
CA PRO A 237 16.60 17.35 -9.92
C PRO A 237 16.25 18.76 -10.40
N GLN A 238 16.68 19.11 -11.62
CA GLN A 238 16.29 20.37 -12.24
C GLN A 238 14.82 20.28 -12.69
N GLY A 239 14.07 21.38 -12.52
CA GLY A 239 12.65 21.46 -12.88
C GLY A 239 11.72 21.23 -11.68
N GLN A 240 10.64 22.02 -11.64
CA GLN A 240 9.69 22.03 -10.53
C GLN A 240 9.01 20.67 -10.32
N TYR A 241 8.52 20.05 -11.39
CA TYR A 241 7.87 18.74 -11.33
C TYR A 241 8.80 17.65 -10.78
N LEU A 242 10.05 17.59 -11.26
CA LEU A 242 11.02 16.59 -10.77
C LEU A 242 11.38 16.82 -9.30
N LYS A 243 11.45 18.08 -8.85
CA LYS A 243 11.60 18.40 -7.42
C LYS A 243 10.41 17.89 -6.60
N HIS A 244 9.19 18.07 -7.08
CA HIS A 244 7.99 17.60 -6.42
C HIS A 244 7.89 16.06 -6.41
N VAL A 245 8.25 15.39 -7.49
CA VAL A 245 8.36 13.91 -7.53
C VAL A 245 9.43 13.41 -6.55
N HIS A 246 10.55 14.10 -6.43
CA HIS A 246 11.59 13.78 -5.44
C HIS A 246 11.05 13.97 -4.01
N GLN A 247 10.35 15.07 -3.75
CA GLN A 247 9.71 15.30 -2.45
C GLN A 247 8.63 14.27 -2.13
N LEU A 248 7.80 13.87 -3.11
CA LEU A 248 6.88 12.76 -2.95
C LEU A 248 7.62 11.49 -2.54
N ARG A 249 8.73 11.17 -3.19
CA ARG A 249 9.57 10.03 -2.84
C ARG A 249 10.21 10.18 -1.45
N GLU A 250 10.62 11.39 -1.06
CA GLU A 250 11.09 11.66 0.31
C GLU A 250 9.99 11.52 1.36
N ILE A 251 8.75 11.85 1.01
CA ILE A 251 7.57 11.62 1.86
C ILE A 251 7.25 10.13 1.91
N SER A 252 7.45 9.43 0.82
CA SER A 252 6.96 8.07 0.61
C SER A 252 8.07 6.98 0.62
N VAL A 253 9.34 7.29 0.70
CA VAL A 253 10.49 6.38 0.83
C VAL A 253 11.54 6.98 1.77
#